data_4e0f29c5afa44a803a30e761de5b9398
#
_entry.id   4e0f29c5afa44a803a30e761de5b9398
#
_cell.length_a   1.000
_cell.length_b   1.000
_cell.length_c   1.000
_cell.angle_alpha   90.00
_cell.angle_beta   90.00
_cell.angle_gamma   90.00
#
_symmetry.space_group_name_H-M   'P 1'
#
loop_
_entity.id
_entity.type
_entity.pdbx_description
1 polymer ?
#
loop_
_entity_poly.entity_id
_entity_poly.type
_entity_poly.pdbx_seq_one_letter_code
_entity_poly.pdbx_strand_id
1 'polypeptide(L)'
;MFGALMLLCAGSAALTWRWLHEPPAEPAAAPVATRRIAQRPPTAGHARNPLASGPVWRIVLGIGLLCAPQFAVLTFATVFLHDFGRLGLAGISAAMVALQLGAMVMRVWSGRHTDRHGNRRAYLRGSVFVAAGSFTLLAAATAGSPHVPLAAIVAILVFAGICVSAWHGVAYTELATLAGANHAGTALGMANTIVYLGLFATPLAIPPLLAASSWSVVWLAAALVAGATYPLFAAK
;
A
#
# COMPACT_ATOMS: atom_id res chain seq x y z
N MET A 1 27.12 -6.91 8.19
CA MET A 1 25.74 -6.58 7.74
C MET A 1 25.14 -5.37 8.46
N PHE A 2 25.11 -5.33 9.81
CA PHE A 2 24.57 -4.20 10.58
C PHE A 2 25.31 -2.86 10.34
N GLY A 3 26.64 -2.84 10.15
CA GLY A 3 27.39 -1.63 9.88
C GLY A 3 26.99 -0.92 8.59
N ALA A 4 26.73 -1.65 7.51
CA ALA A 4 26.25 -1.07 6.25
C ALA A 4 24.85 -0.44 6.40
N LEU A 5 23.96 -1.07 7.18
CA LEU A 5 22.64 -0.54 7.47
C LEU A 5 22.72 0.74 8.30
N MET A 6 23.60 0.78 9.32
CA MET A 6 23.86 1.97 10.13
C MET A 6 24.39 3.13 9.28
N LEU A 7 25.31 2.88 8.36
CA LEU A 7 25.84 3.90 7.44
C LEU A 7 24.76 4.44 6.50
N LEU A 8 23.88 3.59 5.97
CA LEU A 8 22.74 4.01 5.16
C LEU A 8 21.74 4.85 5.96
N CYS A 9 21.43 4.46 7.20
CA CYS A 9 20.56 5.23 8.07
C CYS A 9 21.18 6.58 8.44
N ALA A 10 22.45 6.62 8.79
CA ALA A 10 23.18 7.85 9.10
C ALA A 10 23.27 8.76 7.87
N GLY A 11 23.54 8.20 6.69
CA GLY A 11 23.57 8.95 5.44
C GLY A 11 22.21 9.56 5.07
N SER A 12 21.13 8.78 5.22
CA SER A 12 19.77 9.27 4.97
C SER A 12 19.37 10.36 5.98
N ALA A 13 19.72 10.19 7.26
CA ALA A 13 19.47 11.20 8.28
C ALA A 13 20.24 12.51 8.00
N ALA A 14 21.51 12.42 7.61
CA ALA A 14 22.32 13.58 7.23
C ALA A 14 21.76 14.29 6.00
N LEU A 15 21.33 13.54 4.97
CA LEU A 15 20.68 14.11 3.78
C LEU A 15 19.36 14.80 4.14
N THR A 16 18.55 14.17 4.97
CA THR A 16 17.29 14.75 5.44
C THR A 16 17.54 16.03 6.21
N TRP A 17 18.50 16.02 7.14
CA TRP A 17 18.89 17.21 7.91
C TRP A 17 19.37 18.36 7.01
N ARG A 18 20.15 18.05 5.98
CA ARG A 18 20.71 19.08 5.07
C ARG A 18 19.67 19.66 4.11
N TRP A 19 18.67 18.88 3.71
CA TRP A 19 17.75 19.24 2.62
C TRP A 19 16.32 19.53 3.09
N LEU A 20 15.95 19.10 4.29
CA LEU A 20 14.64 19.40 4.86
C LEU A 20 14.74 20.77 5.56
N HIS A 21 14.41 21.82 4.83
CA HIS A 21 14.21 23.15 5.40
C HIS A 21 12.74 23.27 5.77
N GLU A 22 12.45 23.73 6.98
CA GLU A 22 11.09 24.14 7.32
C GLU A 22 10.65 25.24 6.34
N PRO A 23 9.44 25.15 5.78
CA PRO A 23 8.92 26.23 4.97
C PRO A 23 8.93 27.50 5.83
N PRO A 24 9.29 28.68 5.26
CA PRO A 24 9.25 29.92 6.00
C PRO A 24 7.91 30.05 6.70
N ALA A 25 7.91 30.35 8.00
CA ALA A 25 6.69 30.62 8.74
C ALA A 25 5.92 31.71 7.97
N GLU A 26 4.72 31.43 7.52
CA GLU A 26 3.88 32.44 6.88
C GLU A 26 3.85 33.66 7.82
N PRO A 27 4.23 34.86 7.36
CA PRO A 27 4.10 36.06 8.16
C PRO A 27 2.65 36.14 8.61
N ALA A 28 2.44 36.30 9.92
CA ALA A 28 1.10 36.49 10.50
C ALA A 28 0.35 37.48 9.62
N ALA A 29 -0.73 37.00 8.98
CA ALA A 29 -1.42 37.72 7.92
C ALA A 29 -1.78 39.13 8.40
N ALA A 30 -1.10 40.13 7.86
CA ALA A 30 -1.58 41.49 7.91
C ALA A 30 -2.99 41.52 7.28
N PRO A 31 -3.93 42.33 7.78
CA PRO A 31 -5.30 42.37 7.25
C PRO A 31 -5.26 42.86 5.80
N VAL A 32 -5.29 41.90 4.87
CA VAL A 32 -5.36 42.20 3.44
C VAL A 32 -6.81 42.48 3.08
N ALA A 33 -7.15 43.78 3.11
CA ALA A 33 -8.21 44.27 2.28
C ALA A 33 -7.84 44.02 0.82
N THR A 34 -8.74 43.35 0.08
CA THR A 34 -8.84 43.36 -1.37
C THR A 34 -7.80 42.57 -2.19
N ARG A 35 -8.02 41.25 -2.29
CA ARG A 35 -7.94 40.62 -3.61
C ARG A 35 -8.91 39.43 -3.67
N ARG A 36 -10.16 39.72 -4.00
CA ARG A 36 -11.15 38.70 -4.42
C ARG A 36 -10.75 38.21 -5.82
N ILE A 37 -9.95 37.17 -5.88
CA ILE A 37 -9.94 36.25 -7.00
C ILE A 37 -10.31 34.88 -6.40
N ALA A 38 -11.42 34.37 -6.88
CA ALA A 38 -12.15 33.18 -6.50
C ALA A 38 -11.26 31.93 -6.19
N GLN A 39 -10.63 31.91 -5.05
CA GLN A 39 -10.38 30.65 -4.36
C GLN A 39 -11.59 30.46 -3.46
N ARG A 40 -12.49 29.59 -3.89
CA ARG A 40 -13.59 29.10 -3.05
C ARG A 40 -12.93 28.66 -1.73
N PRO A 41 -13.24 29.32 -0.58
CA PRO A 41 -12.69 28.88 0.68
C PRO A 41 -13.05 27.41 0.82
N PRO A 42 -12.14 26.54 1.31
CA PRO A 42 -12.56 25.22 1.74
C PRO A 42 -13.70 25.49 2.69
N THR A 43 -14.90 25.05 2.34
CA THR A 43 -16.06 25.15 3.20
C THR A 43 -15.60 24.76 4.59
N ALA A 44 -15.60 25.73 5.50
CA ALA A 44 -15.38 25.54 6.92
C ALA A 44 -16.57 24.75 7.50
N GLY A 45 -16.79 23.58 6.94
CA GLY A 45 -17.53 22.52 7.60
C GLY A 45 -16.63 22.14 8.77
N HIS A 46 -17.12 22.31 9.96
CA HIS A 46 -16.52 21.94 11.23
C HIS A 46 -15.66 20.71 11.03
N ALA A 47 -14.35 20.85 11.21
CA ALA A 47 -13.41 19.75 11.04
C ALA A 47 -13.83 18.63 12.00
N ARG A 48 -14.66 17.72 11.51
CA ARG A 48 -15.19 16.61 12.29
C ARG A 48 -13.98 15.79 12.73
N ASN A 49 -13.93 15.51 14.03
CA ASN A 49 -12.91 14.62 14.59
C ASN A 49 -12.82 13.36 13.69
N PRO A 50 -11.64 13.01 13.14
CA PRO A 50 -11.46 11.86 12.26
C PRO A 50 -12.00 10.56 12.86
N LEU A 51 -11.92 10.42 14.19
CA LEU A 51 -12.45 9.27 14.92
C LEU A 51 -13.97 9.13 14.80
N ALA A 52 -14.70 10.23 14.59
CA ALA A 52 -16.14 10.24 14.41
C ALA A 52 -16.56 10.29 12.92
N SER A 53 -15.61 10.29 11.99
CA SER A 53 -15.85 10.44 10.57
C SER A 53 -15.95 9.09 9.85
N GLY A 54 -17.17 8.68 9.43
CA GLY A 54 -17.38 7.46 8.66
C GLY A 54 -16.57 7.39 7.35
N PRO A 55 -16.47 8.47 6.55
CA PRO A 55 -15.62 8.49 5.36
C PRO A 55 -14.14 8.24 5.66
N VAL A 56 -13.60 8.76 6.76
CA VAL A 56 -12.21 8.51 7.21
C VAL A 56 -12.05 7.04 7.57
N TRP A 57 -12.95 6.47 8.37
CA TRP A 57 -12.90 5.06 8.76
C TRP A 57 -12.97 4.11 7.56
N ARG A 58 -13.75 4.43 6.52
CA ARG A 58 -13.79 3.61 5.29
C ARG A 58 -12.41 3.52 4.63
N ILE A 59 -11.72 4.66 4.47
CA ILE A 59 -10.36 4.66 3.88
C ILE A 59 -9.37 3.95 4.81
N VAL A 60 -9.43 4.21 6.13
CA VAL A 60 -8.58 3.56 7.13
C VAL A 60 -8.70 2.04 7.08
N LEU A 61 -9.94 1.52 7.10
CA LEU A 61 -10.19 0.08 7.00
C LEU A 61 -9.77 -0.48 5.64
N GLY A 62 -10.01 0.27 4.55
CA GLY A 62 -9.55 -0.10 3.22
C GLY A 62 -8.03 -0.26 3.14
N ILE A 63 -7.29 0.70 3.71
CA ILE A 63 -5.82 0.65 3.82
C ILE A 63 -5.39 -0.58 4.62
N GLY A 64 -5.96 -0.79 5.81
CA GLY A 64 -5.58 -1.89 6.69
C GLY A 64 -5.83 -3.26 6.08
N LEU A 65 -7.01 -3.48 5.50
CA LEU A 65 -7.35 -4.75 4.85
C LEU A 65 -6.49 -5.01 3.60
N LEU A 66 -6.21 -3.98 2.80
CA LEU A 66 -5.41 -4.13 1.59
C LEU A 66 -3.92 -4.37 1.91
N CYS A 67 -3.48 -4.03 3.12
CA CYS A 67 -2.15 -4.40 3.61
C CYS A 67 -2.00 -5.91 3.84
N ALA A 68 -3.07 -6.66 4.18
CA ALA A 68 -2.95 -8.09 4.46
C ALA A 68 -2.39 -8.90 3.26
N PRO A 69 -2.93 -8.81 2.03
CA PRO A 69 -2.34 -9.46 0.86
C PRO A 69 -0.93 -8.95 0.54
N GLN A 70 -0.62 -7.68 0.81
CA GLN A 70 0.72 -7.15 0.66
C GLN A 70 1.70 -7.78 1.65
N PHE A 71 1.32 -7.92 2.92
CA PHE A 71 2.15 -8.58 3.92
C PHE A 71 2.29 -10.07 3.67
N ALA A 72 1.24 -10.73 3.14
CA ALA A 72 1.32 -12.13 2.70
C ALA A 72 2.46 -12.32 1.67
N VAL A 73 2.54 -11.47 0.65
CA VAL A 73 3.64 -11.54 -0.33
C VAL A 73 4.98 -11.18 0.31
N LEU A 74 5.07 -10.06 1.01
CA LEU A 74 6.35 -9.59 1.53
C LEU A 74 6.97 -10.56 2.55
N THR A 75 6.14 -11.27 3.31
CA THR A 75 6.61 -12.19 4.34
C THR A 75 6.80 -13.61 3.81
N PHE A 76 5.88 -14.08 2.96
CA PHE A 76 5.83 -15.49 2.57
C PHE A 76 6.25 -15.79 1.13
N ALA A 77 6.52 -14.78 0.29
CA ALA A 77 6.98 -15.04 -1.07
C ALA A 77 8.30 -15.85 -1.09
N THR A 78 9.22 -15.59 -0.17
CA THR A 78 10.48 -16.32 -0.06
C THR A 78 10.24 -17.78 0.31
N VAL A 79 9.35 -18.05 1.26
CA VAL A 79 8.95 -19.39 1.68
C VAL A 79 8.24 -20.13 0.52
N PHE A 80 7.31 -19.45 -0.15
CA PHE A 80 6.63 -19.99 -1.33
C PHE A 80 7.60 -20.35 -2.46
N LEU A 81 8.54 -19.47 -2.78
CA LEU A 81 9.53 -19.70 -3.82
C LEU A 81 10.50 -20.84 -3.46
N HIS A 82 10.83 -21.00 -2.17
CA HIS A 82 11.67 -22.08 -1.68
C HIS A 82 10.91 -23.42 -1.65
N ASP A 83 9.78 -23.48 -0.96
CA ASP A 83 9.10 -24.74 -0.65
C ASP A 83 8.30 -25.27 -1.84
N PHE A 84 7.56 -24.40 -2.50
CA PHE A 84 6.77 -24.75 -3.69
C PHE A 84 7.60 -24.68 -4.95
N GLY A 85 8.34 -23.58 -5.17
CA GLY A 85 9.13 -23.35 -6.38
C GLY A 85 10.46 -24.08 -6.42
N ARG A 86 10.93 -24.63 -5.29
CA ARG A 86 12.24 -25.28 -5.16
C ARG A 86 13.40 -24.42 -5.69
N LEU A 87 13.24 -23.09 -5.62
CA LEU A 87 14.27 -22.16 -6.06
C LEU A 87 15.40 -22.04 -5.05
N GLY A 88 16.63 -21.98 -5.54
CA GLY A 88 17.78 -21.63 -4.72
C GLY A 88 17.82 -20.13 -4.38
N LEU A 89 18.74 -19.79 -3.46
CA LEU A 89 18.88 -18.43 -2.90
C LEU A 89 18.98 -17.34 -4.00
N ALA A 90 19.74 -17.60 -5.08
CA ALA A 90 19.90 -16.62 -6.17
C ALA A 90 18.58 -16.32 -6.89
N GLY A 91 17.77 -17.35 -7.19
CA GLY A 91 16.46 -17.17 -7.84
C GLY A 91 15.46 -16.45 -6.96
N ILE A 92 15.42 -16.80 -5.67
CA ILE A 92 14.57 -16.13 -4.67
C ILE A 92 14.97 -14.67 -4.55
N SER A 93 16.26 -14.38 -4.40
CA SER A 93 16.77 -13.00 -4.29
C SER A 93 16.46 -12.19 -5.53
N ALA A 94 16.64 -12.75 -6.72
CA ALA A 94 16.32 -12.08 -7.98
C ALA A 94 14.83 -11.73 -8.09
N ALA A 95 13.92 -12.66 -7.74
CA ALA A 95 12.49 -12.42 -7.73
C ALA A 95 12.10 -11.32 -6.73
N MET A 96 12.66 -11.34 -5.51
CA MET A 96 12.37 -10.34 -4.50
C MET A 96 12.91 -8.95 -4.86
N VAL A 97 14.10 -8.88 -5.47
CA VAL A 97 14.66 -7.62 -5.98
C VAL A 97 13.78 -7.06 -7.11
N ALA A 98 13.38 -7.89 -8.07
CA ALA A 98 12.49 -7.49 -9.16
C ALA A 98 11.14 -6.95 -8.63
N LEU A 99 10.56 -7.64 -7.64
CA LEU A 99 9.33 -7.20 -6.97
C LEU A 99 9.51 -5.83 -6.32
N GLN A 100 10.56 -5.64 -5.53
CA GLN A 100 10.77 -4.39 -4.79
C GLN A 100 11.10 -3.21 -5.70
N LEU A 101 11.91 -3.41 -6.73
CA LEU A 101 12.20 -2.37 -7.73
C LEU A 101 10.93 -2.00 -8.51
N GLY A 102 10.16 -2.98 -8.95
CA GLY A 102 8.88 -2.76 -9.61
C GLY A 102 7.87 -2.02 -8.71
N ALA A 103 7.78 -2.41 -7.44
CA ALA A 103 6.92 -1.76 -6.46
C ALA A 103 7.35 -0.30 -6.23
N MET A 104 8.64 0.00 -6.15
CA MET A 104 9.16 1.36 -6.04
C MET A 104 8.77 2.22 -7.24
N VAL A 105 9.00 1.72 -8.46
CA VAL A 105 8.63 2.41 -9.70
C VAL A 105 7.13 2.69 -9.73
N MET A 106 6.30 1.69 -9.42
CA MET A 106 4.84 1.83 -9.43
C MET A 106 4.33 2.81 -8.37
N ARG A 107 4.94 2.87 -7.19
CA ARG A 107 4.58 3.87 -6.15
C ARG A 107 4.85 5.30 -6.63
N VAL A 108 5.99 5.55 -7.26
CA VAL A 108 6.32 6.87 -7.82
C VAL A 108 5.40 7.22 -8.97
N TRP A 109 5.17 6.28 -9.89
CA TRP A 109 4.30 6.47 -11.03
C TRP A 109 2.84 6.74 -10.60
N SER A 110 2.29 5.94 -9.69
CA SER A 110 0.92 6.07 -9.21
C SER A 110 0.67 7.42 -8.53
N GLY A 111 1.62 7.88 -7.71
CA GLY A 111 1.54 9.20 -7.09
C GLY A 111 1.49 10.31 -8.14
N ARG A 112 2.46 10.33 -9.06
CA ARG A 112 2.50 11.33 -10.14
C ARG A 112 1.26 11.28 -11.05
N HIS A 113 0.79 10.08 -11.37
CA HIS A 113 -0.40 9.90 -12.21
C HIS A 113 -1.65 10.48 -11.52
N THR A 114 -1.89 10.13 -10.27
CA THR A 114 -3.08 10.58 -9.54
C THR A 114 -3.03 12.07 -9.17
N ASP A 115 -1.84 12.62 -8.93
CA ASP A 115 -1.67 14.06 -8.67
C ASP A 115 -1.98 14.89 -9.92
N ARG A 116 -1.62 14.39 -11.11
CA ARG A 116 -1.92 15.07 -12.38
C ARG A 116 -3.40 15.00 -12.76
N HIS A 117 -4.08 13.90 -12.46
CA HIS A 117 -5.45 13.65 -12.94
C HIS A 117 -6.52 13.88 -11.86
N GLY A 118 -6.15 14.04 -10.60
CA GLY A 118 -7.10 14.23 -9.49
C GLY A 118 -8.04 13.04 -9.24
N ASN A 119 -7.69 11.84 -9.72
CA ASN A 119 -8.58 10.68 -9.78
C ASN A 119 -8.25 9.59 -8.73
N ARG A 120 -7.72 9.98 -7.55
CA ARG A 120 -7.19 9.06 -6.53
C ARG A 120 -8.15 7.92 -6.17
N ARG A 121 -9.45 8.20 -5.94
CA ARG A 121 -10.44 7.16 -5.60
C ARG A 121 -10.70 6.19 -6.75
N ALA A 122 -10.76 6.68 -7.98
CA ALA A 122 -10.89 5.81 -9.16
C ALA A 122 -9.66 4.91 -9.31
N TYR A 123 -8.47 5.47 -9.10
CA TYR A 123 -7.22 4.72 -9.08
C TYR A 123 -7.22 3.63 -8.00
N LEU A 124 -7.61 3.96 -6.75
CA LEU A 124 -7.67 2.98 -5.65
C LEU A 124 -8.62 1.83 -5.96
N ARG A 125 -9.79 2.09 -6.52
CA ARG A 125 -10.72 1.04 -6.97
C ARG A 125 -10.12 0.18 -8.08
N GLY A 126 -9.48 0.79 -9.07
CA GLY A 126 -8.77 0.08 -10.13
C GLY A 126 -7.65 -0.80 -9.58
N SER A 127 -6.84 -0.29 -8.64
CA SER A 127 -5.75 -1.04 -8.01
C SER A 127 -6.24 -2.24 -7.21
N VAL A 128 -7.41 -2.14 -6.56
CA VAL A 128 -8.05 -3.28 -5.88
C VAL A 128 -8.40 -4.39 -6.87
N PHE A 129 -9.01 -4.05 -8.01
CA PHE A 129 -9.34 -5.04 -9.04
C PHE A 129 -8.11 -5.72 -9.60
N VAL A 130 -7.07 -4.94 -9.90
CA VAL A 130 -5.81 -5.47 -10.45
C VAL A 130 -5.12 -6.35 -9.40
N ALA A 131 -5.10 -5.95 -8.13
CA ALA A 131 -4.54 -6.76 -7.06
C ALA A 131 -5.33 -8.06 -6.86
N ALA A 132 -6.65 -8.00 -6.74
CA ALA A 132 -7.49 -9.20 -6.60
C ALA A 132 -7.34 -10.14 -7.80
N GLY A 133 -7.36 -9.60 -9.03
CA GLY A 133 -7.17 -10.38 -10.25
C GLY A 133 -5.80 -11.04 -10.33
N SER A 134 -4.73 -10.33 -9.96
CA SER A 134 -3.37 -10.87 -9.97
C SER A 134 -3.18 -12.01 -8.95
N PHE A 135 -3.76 -11.88 -7.74
CA PHE A 135 -3.76 -12.96 -6.75
C PHE A 135 -4.64 -14.15 -7.15
N THR A 136 -5.78 -13.90 -7.80
CA THR A 136 -6.60 -14.98 -8.37
C THR A 136 -5.83 -15.74 -9.45
N LEU A 137 -5.13 -15.02 -10.32
CA LEU A 137 -4.27 -15.62 -11.34
C LEU A 137 -3.12 -16.42 -10.71
N LEU A 138 -2.50 -15.89 -9.64
CA LEU A 138 -1.47 -16.60 -8.90
C LEU A 138 -2.00 -17.88 -8.26
N ALA A 139 -3.19 -17.81 -7.64
CA ALA A 139 -3.85 -18.98 -7.06
C ALA A 139 -4.15 -20.05 -8.11
N ALA A 140 -4.70 -19.65 -9.26
CA ALA A 140 -4.98 -20.56 -10.37
C ALA A 140 -3.71 -21.17 -10.98
N ALA A 141 -2.68 -20.38 -11.21
CA ALA A 141 -1.41 -20.85 -11.73
C ALA A 141 -0.73 -21.83 -10.76
N THR A 142 -0.80 -21.56 -9.45
CA THR A 142 -0.27 -22.45 -8.42
C THR A 142 -1.05 -23.77 -8.35
N ALA A 143 -2.40 -23.72 -8.46
CA ALA A 143 -3.25 -24.90 -8.51
C ALA A 143 -3.00 -25.74 -9.81
N GLY A 144 -2.71 -25.07 -10.91
CA GLY A 144 -2.43 -25.71 -12.20
C GLY A 144 -1.03 -26.34 -12.32
N SER A 145 -0.17 -26.26 -11.29
CA SER A 145 1.10 -26.98 -11.29
C SER A 145 0.86 -28.51 -11.28
N PRO A 146 1.61 -29.31 -12.04
CA PRO A 146 2.84 -29.00 -12.80
C PRO A 146 2.64 -28.49 -14.25
N HIS A 147 1.43 -28.30 -14.71
CA HIS A 147 1.15 -27.91 -16.10
C HIS A 147 1.55 -26.45 -16.41
N VAL A 148 1.61 -25.59 -15.38
CA VAL A 148 2.05 -24.19 -15.52
C VAL A 148 3.55 -24.10 -15.25
N PRO A 149 4.36 -23.55 -16.17
CA PRO A 149 5.79 -23.39 -15.96
C PRO A 149 6.11 -22.56 -14.72
N LEU A 150 7.08 -23.00 -13.93
CA LEU A 150 7.49 -22.29 -12.71
C LEU A 150 7.85 -20.81 -12.97
N ALA A 151 8.53 -20.53 -14.08
CA ALA A 151 8.88 -19.16 -14.47
C ALA A 151 7.65 -18.27 -14.62
N ALA A 152 6.53 -18.80 -15.12
CA ALA A 152 5.26 -18.07 -15.21
C ALA A 152 4.69 -17.80 -13.82
N ILE A 153 4.72 -18.78 -12.92
CA ILE A 153 4.24 -18.61 -11.52
C ILE A 153 5.08 -17.54 -10.81
N VAL A 154 6.40 -17.56 -10.96
CA VAL A 154 7.29 -16.53 -10.39
C VAL A 154 7.00 -15.15 -10.97
N ALA A 155 6.80 -15.04 -12.28
CA ALA A 155 6.46 -13.78 -12.92
C ALA A 155 5.10 -13.23 -12.42
N ILE A 156 4.10 -14.08 -12.26
CA ILE A 156 2.78 -13.72 -11.72
C ILE A 156 2.90 -13.27 -10.25
N LEU A 157 3.71 -13.96 -9.43
CA LEU A 157 3.97 -13.57 -8.05
C LEU A 157 4.61 -12.17 -7.96
N VAL A 158 5.65 -11.93 -8.77
CA VAL A 158 6.32 -10.62 -8.85
C VAL A 158 5.32 -9.54 -9.28
N PHE A 159 4.53 -9.81 -10.31
CA PHE A 159 3.49 -8.90 -10.78
C PHE A 159 2.44 -8.61 -9.71
N ALA A 160 1.94 -9.63 -9.01
CA ALA A 160 0.97 -9.47 -7.92
C ALA A 160 1.54 -8.62 -6.78
N GLY A 161 2.81 -8.85 -6.40
CA GLY A 161 3.51 -8.07 -5.38
C GLY A 161 3.69 -6.59 -5.78
N ILE A 162 3.98 -6.32 -7.05
CA ILE A 162 4.05 -4.95 -7.60
C ILE A 162 2.68 -4.29 -7.53
N CYS A 163 1.64 -4.96 -8.02
CA CYS A 163 0.27 -4.43 -8.07
C CYS A 163 -0.27 -4.10 -6.68
N VAL A 164 -0.08 -5.02 -5.70
CA VAL A 164 -0.54 -4.81 -4.34
C VAL A 164 0.27 -3.76 -3.57
N SER A 165 1.40 -3.31 -4.10
CA SER A 165 2.22 -2.25 -3.50
C SER A 165 1.96 -0.86 -4.09
N ALA A 166 1.29 -0.77 -5.24
CA ALA A 166 1.15 0.45 -6.03
C ALA A 166 0.17 1.49 -5.44
N TRP A 167 -0.77 1.08 -4.61
CA TRP A 167 -1.83 1.92 -4.04
C TRP A 167 -1.40 2.75 -2.82
N HIS A 168 -0.31 2.38 -2.16
CA HIS A 168 0.04 2.82 -0.81
C HIS A 168 0.10 4.34 -0.67
N GLY A 169 0.95 5.02 -1.46
CA GLY A 169 1.09 6.48 -1.42
C GLY A 169 -0.21 7.21 -1.73
N VAL A 170 -0.96 6.72 -2.72
CA VAL A 170 -2.23 7.33 -3.16
C VAL A 170 -3.29 7.27 -2.05
N ALA A 171 -3.40 6.13 -1.34
CA ALA A 171 -4.38 5.97 -0.27
C ALA A 171 -4.07 6.86 0.95
N TYR A 172 -2.80 6.96 1.34
CA TYR A 172 -2.39 7.83 2.44
C TYR A 172 -2.58 9.31 2.10
N THR A 173 -2.28 9.71 0.86
CA THR A 173 -2.54 11.09 0.39
C THR A 173 -4.04 11.40 0.36
N GLU A 174 -4.87 10.47 -0.12
CA GLU A 174 -6.33 10.62 -0.09
C GLU A 174 -6.86 10.74 1.34
N LEU A 175 -6.36 9.91 2.26
CA LEU A 175 -6.73 9.95 3.67
C LEU A 175 -6.37 11.29 4.33
N ALA A 176 -5.15 11.77 4.11
CA ALA A 176 -4.68 13.05 4.66
C ALA A 176 -5.51 14.23 4.10
N THR A 177 -5.81 14.19 2.79
CA THR A 177 -6.64 15.21 2.13
C THR A 177 -8.07 15.21 2.70
N LEU A 178 -8.64 14.03 2.93
CA LEU A 178 -10.00 13.86 3.47
C LEU A 178 -10.10 14.34 4.92
N ALA A 179 -9.08 14.09 5.73
CA ALA A 179 -9.02 14.52 7.12
C ALA A 179 -8.77 16.04 7.29
N GLY A 180 -8.14 16.65 6.28
CA GLY A 180 -7.73 18.05 6.33
C GLY A 180 -6.45 18.28 7.12
N ALA A 181 -5.81 19.43 6.91
CA ALA A 181 -4.48 19.73 7.47
C ALA A 181 -4.40 19.57 8.99
N ASN A 182 -5.43 20.03 9.72
CA ASN A 182 -5.43 20.00 11.19
C ASN A 182 -5.58 18.59 11.79
N HIS A 183 -6.04 17.62 11.01
CA HIS A 183 -6.35 16.26 11.48
C HIS A 183 -5.64 15.16 10.68
N ALA A 184 -4.80 15.52 9.73
CA ALA A 184 -4.06 14.56 8.90
C ALA A 184 -3.23 13.60 9.75
N GLY A 185 -2.50 14.10 10.76
CA GLY A 185 -1.71 13.26 11.67
C GLY A 185 -2.56 12.21 12.41
N THR A 186 -3.73 12.60 12.94
CA THR A 186 -4.65 11.66 13.60
C THR A 186 -5.15 10.58 12.65
N ALA A 187 -5.57 10.97 11.44
CA ALA A 187 -6.09 10.02 10.45
C ALA A 187 -5.00 9.05 9.97
N LEU A 188 -3.78 9.53 9.75
CA LEU A 188 -2.64 8.70 9.39
C LEU A 188 -2.25 7.75 10.54
N GLY A 189 -2.31 8.22 11.79
CA GLY A 189 -2.13 7.38 12.99
C GLY A 189 -3.15 6.25 13.07
N MET A 190 -4.44 6.54 12.83
CA MET A 190 -5.50 5.53 12.76
C MET A 190 -5.18 4.47 11.68
N ALA A 191 -4.80 4.92 10.48
CA ALA A 191 -4.46 3.99 9.39
C ALA A 191 -3.28 3.10 9.78
N ASN A 192 -2.21 3.66 10.33
CA ASN A 192 -1.05 2.89 10.76
C ASN A 192 -1.40 1.88 11.86
N THR A 193 -2.26 2.22 12.80
CA THR A 193 -2.72 1.27 13.84
C THR A 193 -3.37 0.04 13.19
N ILE A 194 -4.30 0.23 12.26
CA ILE A 194 -4.97 -0.89 11.57
C ILE A 194 -3.98 -1.65 10.67
N VAL A 195 -3.06 -0.97 10.01
CA VAL A 195 -1.98 -1.59 9.21
C VAL A 195 -1.11 -2.49 10.07
N TYR A 196 -0.68 -2.03 11.26
CA TYR A 196 0.14 -2.85 12.16
C TYR A 196 -0.63 -4.02 12.77
N LEU A 197 -1.93 -3.88 13.03
CA LEU A 197 -2.78 -5.02 13.38
C LEU A 197 -2.84 -6.06 12.24
N GLY A 198 -2.93 -5.61 10.98
CA GLY A 198 -2.85 -6.49 9.81
C GLY A 198 -1.48 -7.14 9.65
N LEU A 199 -0.39 -6.38 9.88
CA LEU A 199 0.99 -6.90 9.86
C LEU A 199 1.19 -7.99 10.90
N PHE A 200 0.58 -7.86 12.07
CA PHE A 200 0.63 -8.87 13.13
C PHE A 200 -0.26 -10.09 12.82
N ALA A 201 -1.49 -9.86 12.39
CA ALA A 201 -2.47 -10.93 12.16
C ALA A 201 -2.14 -11.80 10.92
N THR A 202 -1.63 -11.20 9.85
CA THR A 202 -1.38 -11.92 8.58
C THR A 202 -0.38 -13.06 8.74
N PRO A 203 0.82 -12.88 9.35
CA PRO A 203 1.76 -13.98 9.58
C PRO A 203 1.22 -15.06 10.55
N LEU A 204 0.30 -14.71 11.43
CA LEU A 204 -0.34 -15.69 12.32
C LEU A 204 -1.41 -16.53 11.61
N ALA A 205 -2.09 -15.94 10.61
CA ALA A 205 -3.16 -16.61 9.89
C ALA A 205 -2.64 -17.56 8.77
N ILE A 206 -1.53 -17.22 8.12
CA ILE A 206 -1.05 -17.98 6.95
C ILE A 206 -0.56 -19.39 7.30
N PRO A 207 0.28 -19.64 8.34
CA PRO A 207 0.77 -20.98 8.63
C PRO A 207 -0.35 -22.00 8.93
N PRO A 208 -1.35 -21.74 9.79
CA PRO A 208 -2.45 -22.68 9.99
C PRO A 208 -3.31 -22.86 8.73
N LEU A 209 -3.53 -21.81 7.94
CA LEU A 209 -4.23 -21.93 6.67
C LEU A 209 -3.46 -22.82 5.70
N LEU A 210 -2.14 -22.65 5.60
CA LEU A 210 -1.29 -23.46 4.73
C LEU A 210 -1.21 -24.91 5.22
N ALA A 211 -1.14 -25.15 6.52
CA ALA A 211 -1.12 -26.49 7.09
C ALA A 211 -2.42 -27.26 6.82
N ALA A 212 -3.58 -26.57 6.79
CA ALA A 212 -4.88 -27.13 6.52
C ALA A 212 -5.22 -27.20 5.02
N SER A 213 -4.43 -26.56 4.14
CA SER A 213 -4.79 -26.42 2.73
C SER A 213 -3.54 -26.40 1.82
N SER A 214 -3.43 -25.40 0.94
CA SER A 214 -2.33 -25.27 -0.02
C SER A 214 -1.99 -23.81 -0.30
N TRP A 215 -0.86 -23.57 -0.95
CA TRP A 215 -0.47 -22.24 -1.40
C TRP A 215 -1.52 -21.58 -2.31
N SER A 216 -2.22 -22.34 -3.15
CA SER A 216 -3.31 -21.82 -3.98
C SER A 216 -4.42 -21.19 -3.14
N VAL A 217 -4.77 -21.82 -2.02
CA VAL A 217 -5.80 -21.31 -1.09
C VAL A 217 -5.32 -20.06 -0.37
N VAL A 218 -4.03 -19.99 0.00
CA VAL A 218 -3.43 -18.79 0.59
C VAL A 218 -3.53 -17.60 -0.37
N TRP A 219 -3.18 -17.80 -1.64
CA TRP A 219 -3.25 -16.72 -2.64
C TRP A 219 -4.71 -16.37 -2.99
N LEU A 220 -5.61 -17.35 -2.99
CA LEU A 220 -7.05 -17.08 -3.17
C LEU A 220 -7.61 -16.28 -2.00
N ALA A 221 -7.24 -16.59 -0.77
CA ALA A 221 -7.61 -15.79 0.40
C ALA A 221 -7.10 -14.35 0.29
N ALA A 222 -5.86 -14.15 -0.18
CA ALA A 222 -5.30 -12.83 -0.46
C ALA A 222 -6.12 -12.06 -1.52
N ALA A 223 -6.57 -12.76 -2.59
CA ALA A 223 -7.44 -12.19 -3.62
C ALA A 223 -8.79 -11.76 -3.05
N LEU A 224 -9.41 -12.60 -2.23
CA LEU A 224 -10.71 -12.30 -1.60
C LEU A 224 -10.62 -11.11 -0.65
N VAL A 225 -9.58 -11.06 0.19
CA VAL A 225 -9.34 -9.92 1.08
C VAL A 225 -9.12 -8.64 0.28
N ALA A 226 -8.30 -8.68 -0.78
CA ALA A 226 -8.11 -7.53 -1.66
C ALA A 226 -9.45 -7.08 -2.26
N GLY A 227 -10.23 -8.00 -2.85
CA GLY A 227 -11.53 -7.71 -3.46
C GLY A 227 -12.55 -7.13 -2.48
N ALA A 228 -12.56 -7.62 -1.23
CA ALA A 228 -13.44 -7.13 -0.18
C ALA A 228 -13.21 -5.65 0.20
N THR A 229 -12.05 -5.08 -0.17
CA THR A 229 -11.77 -3.65 0.07
C THR A 229 -12.43 -2.72 -0.94
N TYR A 230 -12.94 -3.23 -2.05
CA TYR A 230 -13.53 -2.43 -3.13
C TYR A 230 -14.62 -1.43 -2.67
N PRO A 231 -15.64 -1.85 -1.89
CA PRO A 231 -16.68 -0.94 -1.43
C PRO A 231 -16.16 0.15 -0.47
N LEU A 232 -15.01 -0.07 0.17
CA LEU A 232 -14.42 0.90 1.09
C LEU A 232 -13.83 2.10 0.35
N PHE A 233 -13.39 1.92 -0.89
CA PHE A 233 -12.90 2.99 -1.79
C PHE A 233 -13.99 3.51 -2.73
N ALA A 234 -15.21 3.01 -2.69
CA ALA A 234 -16.31 3.53 -3.49
C ALA A 234 -16.65 4.97 -3.07
N ALA A 235 -16.82 5.85 -4.05
CA ALA A 235 -17.33 7.18 -3.80
C ALA A 235 -18.81 7.09 -3.37
N LYS A 236 -19.19 7.82 -2.34
CA LYS A 236 -20.56 8.31 -2.19
C LYS A 236 -20.62 9.70 -2.76
#